data_5e03af4b784c04fd77f169ac1382063f
#
_entry.id   5e03af4b784c04fd77f169ac1382063f
#
_cell.length_a   1.000
_cell.length_b   1.000
_cell.length_c   1.000
_cell.angle_alpha   90.00
_cell.angle_beta   90.00
_cell.angle_gamma   90.00
#
_symmetry.space_group_name_H-M   'P 1'
#
loop_
_entity.id
_entity.type
_entity.pdbx_description
1 polymer ?
#
loop_
_entity_poly.entity_id
_entity_poly.type
_entity_poly.pdbx_seq_one_letter_code
_entity_poly.pdbx_strand_id
1 'polypeptide(L)'
;MVYFDPQDNRIKKALERFKIKAWSFSTLEMWRDSPARGLMKALDLPGDPVGVAAIVGNATEKGIELALTGTPLDVAIDLGNEMLTEFMSFEDPDDIADLTKKTAQRITTGYDKLKEFGVPKCQVKIEYQPDWSPIPILGYQDFVFEDHGLVVDCKAPGMKPSASKVESYMRQGAIYTHNTNNKFATIAVLPDGKPRGAKVVGPRSHWFDLEDAATPLEEVKHTIGAICKILTISDDPQEIAAHIIPDYSHFRLNGVVTRQSAKKLFGY
;
A
#
# COMPACT_ATOMS: atom_id res chain seq x y z
N MET A 1 -8.15 -1.54 26.17
CA MET A 1 -8.73 -1.75 24.82
C MET A 1 -9.77 -0.65 24.60
N VAL A 2 -9.59 0.24 23.61
CA VAL A 2 -10.54 1.32 23.37
C VAL A 2 -11.57 0.80 22.37
N TYR A 3 -12.62 0.15 22.89
CA TYR A 3 -13.75 -0.26 22.07
C TYR A 3 -14.51 0.99 21.59
N PHE A 4 -14.83 1.04 20.34
CA PHE A 4 -15.84 1.92 19.78
C PHE A 4 -17.02 1.06 19.32
N ASP A 5 -18.22 1.60 19.38
CA ASP A 5 -19.39 0.92 18.85
C ASP A 5 -19.50 1.21 17.34
N PRO A 6 -19.30 0.22 16.46
CA PRO A 6 -19.40 0.42 15.02
C PRO A 6 -20.83 0.81 14.56
N GLN A 7 -21.84 0.62 15.42
CA GLN A 7 -23.23 1.00 15.16
C GLN A 7 -23.58 2.41 15.65
N ASP A 8 -22.64 3.13 16.29
CA ASP A 8 -22.87 4.50 16.75
C ASP A 8 -23.26 5.41 15.56
N ASN A 9 -24.44 6.01 15.65
CA ASN A 9 -24.97 6.90 14.60
C ASN A 9 -24.10 8.14 14.36
N ARG A 10 -23.32 8.59 15.34
CA ARG A 10 -22.37 9.70 15.15
C ARG A 10 -21.27 9.30 14.19
N ILE A 11 -20.77 8.07 14.29
CA ILE A 11 -19.76 7.53 13.40
C ILE A 11 -20.31 7.44 11.98
N LYS A 12 -21.50 6.87 11.80
CA LYS A 12 -22.14 6.77 10.47
C LYS A 12 -22.30 8.14 9.82
N LYS A 13 -22.82 9.13 10.55
CA LYS A 13 -22.95 10.52 10.07
C LYS A 13 -21.58 11.13 9.72
N ALA A 14 -20.55 10.91 10.53
CA ALA A 14 -19.21 11.41 10.24
C ALA A 14 -18.64 10.80 8.96
N LEU A 15 -18.72 9.48 8.78
CA LEU A 15 -18.25 8.80 7.58
C LEU A 15 -18.99 9.25 6.31
N GLU A 16 -20.31 9.46 6.40
CA GLU A 16 -21.11 10.00 5.30
C GLU A 16 -20.66 11.42 4.94
N ARG A 17 -20.45 12.29 5.93
CA ARG A 17 -19.95 13.67 5.74
C ARG A 17 -18.63 13.72 5.02
N PHE A 18 -17.69 12.86 5.42
CA PHE A 18 -16.38 12.74 4.80
C PHE A 18 -16.39 11.83 3.55
N LYS A 19 -17.56 11.36 3.11
CA LYS A 19 -17.74 10.49 1.93
C LYS A 19 -16.87 9.23 1.97
N ILE A 20 -16.58 8.73 3.17
CA ILE A 20 -15.80 7.49 3.37
C ILE A 20 -16.78 6.32 3.29
N LYS A 21 -16.75 5.58 2.18
CA LYS A 21 -17.69 4.48 1.90
C LYS A 21 -17.12 3.09 2.20
N ALA A 22 -15.80 2.97 2.22
CA ALA A 22 -15.08 1.74 2.51
C ALA A 22 -13.69 2.06 3.06
N TRP A 23 -13.14 1.13 3.84
CA TRP A 23 -11.74 1.16 4.23
C TRP A 23 -10.91 0.41 3.21
N SER A 24 -9.81 1.00 2.78
CA SER A 24 -8.73 0.27 2.09
C SER A 24 -7.49 0.23 2.98
N PHE A 25 -6.67 -0.81 2.80
CA PHE A 25 -5.41 -0.90 3.53
C PHE A 25 -4.56 0.36 3.38
N SER A 26 -4.41 0.86 2.16
CA SER A 26 -3.62 2.07 1.89
C SER A 26 -4.14 3.32 2.62
N THR A 27 -5.47 3.45 2.73
CA THR A 27 -6.08 4.54 3.49
C THR A 27 -5.84 4.40 4.98
N LEU A 28 -5.97 3.20 5.54
CA LEU A 28 -5.70 2.93 6.95
C LEU A 28 -4.23 3.19 7.32
N GLU A 29 -3.29 2.72 6.50
CA GLU A 29 -1.87 3.01 6.71
C GLU A 29 -1.55 4.51 6.55
N MET A 30 -2.24 5.22 5.67
CA MET A 30 -2.09 6.68 5.55
C MET A 30 -2.47 7.40 6.85
N TRP A 31 -3.59 7.03 7.47
CA TRP A 31 -4.02 7.58 8.76
C TRP A 31 -3.05 7.20 9.89
N ARG A 32 -2.55 5.96 9.87
CA ARG A 32 -1.59 5.47 10.86
C ARG A 32 -0.23 6.19 10.77
N ASP A 33 0.28 6.36 9.55
CA ASP A 33 1.55 7.07 9.30
C ASP A 33 1.45 8.57 9.58
N SER A 34 0.32 9.17 9.22
CA SER A 34 0.11 10.62 9.37
C SER A 34 -1.40 10.93 9.41
N PRO A 35 -1.98 11.11 10.61
CA PRO A 35 -3.37 11.52 10.75
C PRO A 35 -3.73 12.78 9.95
N ALA A 36 -2.76 13.71 9.81
CA ALA A 36 -2.93 14.91 9.00
C ALA A 36 -3.21 14.57 7.53
N ARG A 37 -2.45 13.64 6.94
CA ARG A 37 -2.70 13.16 5.56
C ARG A 37 -4.01 12.40 5.45
N GLY A 38 -4.32 11.60 6.46
CA GLY A 38 -5.59 10.89 6.53
C GLY A 38 -6.79 11.85 6.47
N LEU A 39 -6.76 12.94 7.26
CA LEU A 39 -7.80 13.96 7.24
C LEU A 39 -7.83 14.71 5.90
N MET A 40 -6.68 15.10 5.37
CA MET A 40 -6.61 15.73 4.04
C MET A 40 -7.23 14.85 2.95
N LYS A 41 -6.97 13.55 2.97
CA LYS A 41 -7.55 12.57 2.04
C LYS A 41 -9.07 12.45 2.23
N ALA A 42 -9.53 12.42 3.48
CA ALA A 42 -10.97 12.38 3.79
C ALA A 42 -11.71 13.63 3.30
N LEU A 43 -11.03 14.77 3.24
CA LEU A 43 -11.54 16.05 2.72
C LEU A 43 -11.33 16.23 1.21
N ASP A 44 -10.77 15.23 0.53
CA ASP A 44 -10.43 15.29 -0.89
C ASP A 44 -9.56 16.51 -1.27
N LEU A 45 -8.64 16.86 -0.37
CA LEU A 45 -7.73 17.98 -0.63
C LEU A 45 -6.65 17.59 -1.63
N PRO A 46 -6.21 18.54 -2.49
CA PRO A 46 -5.15 18.29 -3.45
C PRO A 46 -3.86 17.79 -2.78
N GLY A 47 -3.25 16.80 -3.39
CA GLY A 47 -1.95 16.24 -3.00
C GLY A 47 -0.99 16.20 -4.18
N ASP A 48 0.27 15.91 -3.90
CA ASP A 48 1.25 15.70 -4.95
C ASP A 48 0.92 14.46 -5.79
N PRO A 49 1.36 14.42 -7.04
CA PRO A 49 1.15 13.26 -7.92
C PRO A 49 1.82 11.99 -7.36
N VAL A 50 1.47 10.87 -7.94
CA VAL A 50 2.03 9.55 -7.59
C VAL A 50 3.56 9.58 -7.77
N GLY A 51 4.29 9.25 -6.71
CA GLY A 51 5.76 9.29 -6.76
C GLY A 51 6.37 8.09 -7.49
N VAL A 52 7.60 8.27 -7.97
CA VAL A 52 8.40 7.28 -8.73
C VAL A 52 8.35 5.87 -8.10
N ALA A 53 8.46 5.77 -6.78
CA ALA A 53 8.44 4.47 -6.10
C ALA A 53 7.14 3.67 -6.32
N ALA A 54 6.00 4.35 -6.41
CA ALA A 54 4.73 3.69 -6.68
C ALA A 54 4.59 3.31 -8.16
N ILE A 55 5.09 4.15 -9.07
CA ILE A 55 5.14 3.84 -10.51
C ILE A 55 5.99 2.59 -10.75
N VAL A 56 7.19 2.54 -10.16
CA VAL A 56 8.07 1.36 -10.21
C VAL A 56 7.40 0.13 -9.60
N GLY A 57 6.65 0.30 -8.51
CA GLY A 57 5.87 -0.78 -7.89
C GLY A 57 4.86 -1.37 -8.85
N ASN A 58 4.01 -0.51 -9.42
CA ASN A 58 2.96 -0.92 -10.35
C ASN A 58 3.53 -1.57 -11.63
N ALA A 59 4.60 -1.00 -12.20
CA ALA A 59 5.26 -1.55 -13.38
C ALA A 59 5.88 -2.93 -13.09
N THR A 60 6.50 -3.10 -11.91
CA THR A 60 7.06 -4.38 -11.48
C THR A 60 5.98 -5.44 -11.31
N GLU A 61 4.91 -5.11 -10.59
CA GLU A 61 3.77 -6.00 -10.35
C GLU A 61 3.11 -6.43 -11.67
N LYS A 62 2.86 -5.46 -12.56
CA LYS A 62 2.28 -5.74 -13.89
C LYS A 62 3.15 -6.65 -14.75
N GLY A 63 4.46 -6.43 -14.76
CA GLY A 63 5.39 -7.33 -15.48
C GLY A 63 5.39 -8.75 -14.91
N ILE A 64 5.36 -8.91 -13.58
CA ILE A 64 5.26 -10.22 -12.93
C ILE A 64 3.92 -10.90 -13.28
N GLU A 65 2.80 -10.17 -13.21
CA GLU A 65 1.47 -10.64 -13.59
C GLU A 65 1.47 -11.20 -15.01
N LEU A 66 1.95 -10.43 -15.97
CA LEU A 66 2.00 -10.82 -17.38
C LEU A 66 2.82 -12.10 -17.57
N ALA A 67 4.00 -12.18 -16.95
CA ALA A 67 4.85 -13.36 -17.06
C ALA A 67 4.21 -14.60 -16.43
N LEU A 68 3.57 -14.48 -15.27
CA LEU A 68 2.88 -15.59 -14.60
C LEU A 68 1.63 -16.06 -15.35
N THR A 69 1.00 -15.19 -16.14
CA THR A 69 -0.19 -15.51 -16.93
C THR A 69 0.11 -15.93 -18.37
N GLY A 70 1.38 -16.20 -18.70
CA GLY A 70 1.80 -16.84 -19.93
C GLY A 70 2.42 -15.91 -21.00
N THR A 71 2.58 -14.63 -20.71
CA THR A 71 3.38 -13.75 -21.58
C THR A 71 4.87 -14.15 -21.45
N PRO A 72 5.63 -14.27 -22.56
CA PRO A 72 7.07 -14.50 -22.49
C PRO A 72 7.76 -13.46 -21.59
N LEU A 73 8.71 -13.89 -20.77
CA LEU A 73 9.29 -13.06 -19.72
C LEU A 73 9.95 -11.77 -20.26
N ASP A 74 10.63 -11.86 -21.37
CA ASP A 74 11.22 -10.71 -22.08
C ASP A 74 10.16 -9.69 -22.51
N VAL A 75 9.06 -10.15 -23.10
CA VAL A 75 7.93 -9.29 -23.49
C VAL A 75 7.24 -8.69 -22.25
N ALA A 76 7.07 -9.46 -21.18
CA ALA A 76 6.49 -8.96 -19.94
C ALA A 76 7.36 -7.87 -19.28
N ILE A 77 8.68 -8.01 -19.37
CA ILE A 77 9.64 -6.98 -18.92
C ILE A 77 9.50 -5.72 -19.78
N ASP A 78 9.43 -5.85 -21.09
CA ASP A 78 9.29 -4.70 -21.99
C ASP A 78 7.99 -3.93 -21.72
N LEU A 79 6.86 -4.63 -21.58
CA LEU A 79 5.57 -4.01 -21.24
C LEU A 79 5.57 -3.34 -19.84
N GLY A 80 6.22 -3.93 -18.85
CA GLY A 80 6.42 -3.29 -17.55
C GLY A 80 7.27 -2.02 -17.64
N ASN A 81 8.32 -2.04 -18.45
CA ASN A 81 9.17 -0.88 -18.69
C ASN A 81 8.46 0.21 -19.52
N GLU A 82 7.62 -0.15 -20.49
CA GLU A 82 6.79 0.80 -21.23
C GLU A 82 5.86 1.55 -20.28
N MET A 83 5.17 0.84 -19.38
CA MET A 83 4.34 1.45 -18.35
C MET A 83 5.13 2.42 -17.46
N LEU A 84 6.36 2.06 -17.07
CA LEU A 84 7.23 2.93 -16.28
C LEU A 84 7.57 4.20 -17.07
N THR A 85 8.02 4.09 -18.31
CA THR A 85 8.48 5.22 -19.12
C THR A 85 7.36 6.17 -19.50
N GLU A 86 6.14 5.68 -19.72
CA GLU A 86 4.96 6.50 -19.99
C GLU A 86 4.70 7.49 -18.84
N PHE A 87 4.79 7.04 -17.59
CA PHE A 87 4.59 7.88 -16.41
C PHE A 87 5.80 8.75 -16.04
N MET A 88 6.98 8.44 -16.56
CA MET A 88 8.26 9.11 -16.24
C MET A 88 8.76 10.03 -17.36
N SER A 89 7.93 10.34 -18.34
CA SER A 89 8.33 11.09 -19.56
C SER A 89 8.93 12.49 -19.31
N PHE A 90 8.84 13.00 -18.07
CA PHE A 90 9.39 14.31 -17.67
C PHE A 90 10.69 14.22 -16.85
N GLU A 91 11.18 13.01 -16.60
CA GLU A 91 12.39 12.77 -15.83
C GLU A 91 13.62 12.70 -16.72
N ASP A 92 14.81 12.72 -16.10
CA ASP A 92 16.08 12.60 -16.82
C ASP A 92 16.18 11.23 -17.53
N PRO A 93 16.55 11.15 -18.81
CA PRO A 93 16.71 9.89 -19.53
C PRO A 93 17.64 8.87 -18.85
N ASP A 94 18.71 9.33 -18.19
CA ASP A 94 19.64 8.44 -17.50
C ASP A 94 18.99 7.82 -16.25
N ASP A 95 18.18 8.58 -15.53
CA ASP A 95 17.39 8.07 -14.40
C ASP A 95 16.34 7.06 -14.86
N ILE A 96 15.68 7.31 -16.00
CA ILE A 96 14.73 6.36 -16.61
C ILE A 96 15.44 5.06 -16.99
N ALA A 97 16.62 5.13 -17.61
CA ALA A 97 17.39 3.94 -17.99
C ALA A 97 17.83 3.09 -16.77
N ASP A 98 18.22 3.72 -15.66
CA ASP A 98 18.54 3.01 -14.41
C ASP A 98 17.29 2.37 -13.78
N LEU A 99 16.15 3.07 -13.81
CA LEU A 99 14.89 2.58 -13.27
C LEU A 99 14.33 1.41 -14.09
N THR A 100 14.37 1.47 -15.43
CA THR A 100 13.93 0.37 -16.30
C THR A 100 14.78 -0.87 -16.10
N LYS A 101 16.11 -0.73 -16.03
CA LYS A 101 17.00 -1.84 -15.67
C LYS A 101 16.64 -2.47 -14.34
N LYS A 102 16.44 -1.66 -13.31
CA LYS A 102 16.08 -2.14 -11.96
C LYS A 102 14.70 -2.78 -11.92
N THR A 103 13.75 -2.28 -12.72
CA THR A 103 12.41 -2.84 -12.84
C THR A 103 12.46 -4.20 -13.53
N ALA A 104 13.21 -4.36 -14.61
CA ALA A 104 13.46 -5.64 -15.27
C ALA A 104 14.02 -6.69 -14.30
N GLN A 105 15.00 -6.31 -13.49
CA GLN A 105 15.58 -7.19 -12.46
C GLN A 105 14.55 -7.65 -11.42
N ARG A 106 13.65 -6.73 -10.98
CA ARG A 106 12.58 -7.06 -10.03
C ARG A 106 11.55 -8.00 -10.65
N ILE A 107 11.13 -7.73 -11.90
CA ILE A 107 10.18 -8.60 -12.63
C ILE A 107 10.74 -10.01 -12.73
N THR A 108 11.98 -10.16 -13.21
CA THR A 108 12.66 -11.47 -13.31
C THR A 108 12.70 -12.18 -11.96
N THR A 109 13.16 -11.47 -10.91
CA THR A 109 13.29 -12.05 -9.56
C THR A 109 11.94 -12.47 -8.98
N GLY A 110 10.89 -11.67 -9.19
CA GLY A 110 9.54 -11.96 -8.72
C GLY A 110 8.92 -13.14 -9.46
N TYR A 111 9.04 -13.15 -10.79
CA TYR A 111 8.58 -14.25 -11.63
C TYR A 111 9.27 -15.58 -11.24
N ASP A 112 10.61 -15.58 -11.13
CA ASP A 112 11.37 -16.78 -10.78
C ASP A 112 10.95 -17.37 -9.43
N LYS A 113 10.58 -16.52 -8.48
CA LYS A 113 10.11 -16.96 -7.16
C LYS A 113 8.67 -17.44 -7.16
N LEU A 114 7.80 -16.82 -7.96
CA LEU A 114 6.35 -17.10 -7.93
C LEU A 114 5.90 -18.17 -8.93
N LYS A 115 6.64 -18.40 -10.03
CA LYS A 115 6.27 -19.39 -11.05
C LYS A 115 6.14 -20.83 -10.52
N GLU A 116 6.79 -21.15 -9.40
CA GLU A 116 6.66 -22.46 -8.75
C GLU A 116 5.27 -22.75 -8.19
N PHE A 117 4.45 -21.69 -7.93
CA PHE A 117 3.07 -21.82 -7.46
C PHE A 117 2.05 -21.94 -8.60
N GLY A 118 2.48 -21.91 -9.86
CA GLY A 118 1.59 -22.00 -11.04
C GLY A 118 1.01 -20.64 -11.45
N VAL A 119 -0.14 -20.66 -12.14
CA VAL A 119 -0.80 -19.47 -12.67
C VAL A 119 -1.77 -18.91 -11.62
N PRO A 120 -1.56 -17.66 -11.15
CA PRO A 120 -2.45 -17.05 -10.17
C PRO A 120 -3.70 -16.44 -10.82
N LYS A 121 -4.73 -16.20 -10.01
CA LYS A 121 -5.68 -15.12 -10.27
C LYS A 121 -5.07 -13.81 -9.82
N CYS A 122 -5.10 -12.79 -10.68
CA CYS A 122 -4.47 -11.50 -10.41
C CYS A 122 -5.52 -10.44 -10.07
N GLN A 123 -5.16 -9.46 -9.23
CA GLN A 123 -5.99 -8.32 -8.87
C GLN A 123 -7.39 -8.72 -8.39
N VAL A 124 -7.45 -9.75 -7.54
CA VAL A 124 -8.72 -10.28 -7.03
C VAL A 124 -9.32 -9.30 -6.03
N LYS A 125 -10.47 -8.71 -6.40
CA LYS A 125 -11.20 -7.81 -5.52
C LYS A 125 -11.69 -8.55 -4.29
N ILE A 126 -11.46 -7.98 -3.12
CA ILE A 126 -12.11 -8.35 -1.87
C ILE A 126 -13.02 -7.21 -1.42
N GLU A 127 -14.21 -7.55 -0.95
CA GLU A 127 -15.14 -6.62 -0.32
C GLU A 127 -15.95 -7.37 0.72
N TYR A 128 -15.85 -6.97 1.98
CA TYR A 128 -16.59 -7.60 3.07
C TYR A 128 -16.87 -6.61 4.19
N GLN A 129 -17.94 -6.84 4.93
CA GLN A 129 -18.39 -6.02 6.05
C GLN A 129 -18.18 -6.81 7.35
N PRO A 130 -17.09 -6.55 8.10
CA PRO A 130 -16.91 -7.21 9.39
C PRO A 130 -17.76 -6.54 10.48
N ASP A 131 -18.19 -7.31 11.46
CA ASP A 131 -19.04 -6.84 12.57
C ASP A 131 -18.40 -5.70 13.37
N TRP A 132 -17.09 -5.66 13.40
CA TRP A 132 -16.29 -4.65 14.12
C TRP A 132 -16.01 -3.38 13.30
N SER A 133 -16.51 -3.26 12.09
CA SER A 133 -16.32 -2.07 11.25
C SER A 133 -17.66 -1.44 10.86
N PRO A 134 -17.77 -0.09 10.91
CA PRO A 134 -18.99 0.61 10.52
C PRO A 134 -19.27 0.61 9.02
N ILE A 135 -18.25 0.35 8.20
CA ILE A 135 -18.32 0.32 6.72
C ILE A 135 -17.48 -0.83 6.18
N PRO A 136 -17.72 -1.28 4.92
CA PRO A 136 -16.96 -2.38 4.34
C PRO A 136 -15.47 -2.12 4.24
N ILE A 137 -14.72 -3.21 4.16
CA ILE A 137 -13.32 -3.23 3.77
C ILE A 137 -13.25 -3.61 2.30
N LEU A 138 -12.48 -2.86 1.53
CA LEU A 138 -12.25 -3.04 0.11
C LEU A 138 -10.74 -3.17 -0.15
N GLY A 139 -10.35 -4.12 -0.97
CA GLY A 139 -8.97 -4.32 -1.40
C GLY A 139 -8.86 -5.12 -2.69
N TYR A 140 -7.63 -5.25 -3.15
CA TYR A 140 -7.26 -6.08 -4.29
C TYR A 140 -6.05 -6.92 -3.89
N GLN A 141 -6.16 -8.23 -4.09
CA GLN A 141 -5.08 -9.18 -3.83
C GLN A 141 -4.27 -9.31 -5.11
N ASP A 142 -2.97 -9.06 -5.06
CA ASP A 142 -2.13 -9.01 -6.26
C ASP A 142 -2.10 -10.37 -6.95
N PHE A 143 -1.80 -11.45 -6.19
CA PHE A 143 -1.73 -12.82 -6.71
C PHE A 143 -2.44 -13.80 -5.77
N VAL A 144 -3.39 -14.56 -6.29
CA VAL A 144 -4.09 -15.63 -5.56
C VAL A 144 -3.82 -16.96 -6.23
N PHE A 145 -3.03 -17.81 -5.56
CA PHE A 145 -2.72 -19.17 -5.97
C PHE A 145 -3.70 -20.14 -5.30
N GLU A 146 -4.83 -20.40 -5.98
CA GLU A 146 -5.95 -21.16 -5.39
C GLU A 146 -5.56 -22.58 -4.98
N ASP A 147 -4.78 -23.28 -5.82
CA ASP A 147 -4.33 -24.66 -5.56
C ASP A 147 -3.44 -24.76 -4.30
N HIS A 148 -2.86 -23.64 -3.88
CA HIS A 148 -2.02 -23.55 -2.68
C HIS A 148 -2.72 -22.89 -1.49
N GLY A 149 -3.94 -22.37 -1.68
CA GLY A 149 -4.63 -21.55 -0.68
C GLY A 149 -3.76 -20.36 -0.24
N LEU A 150 -3.07 -19.72 -1.18
CA LEU A 150 -2.06 -18.70 -0.89
C LEU A 150 -2.38 -17.39 -1.61
N VAL A 151 -2.37 -16.31 -0.85
CA VAL A 151 -2.42 -14.94 -1.34
C VAL A 151 -1.03 -14.34 -1.21
N VAL A 152 -0.49 -13.79 -2.28
CA VAL A 152 0.82 -13.11 -2.28
C VAL A 152 0.64 -11.65 -2.68
N ASP A 153 1.17 -10.77 -1.86
CA ASP A 153 1.27 -9.33 -2.11
C ASP A 153 2.69 -8.99 -2.56
N CYS A 154 2.81 -8.25 -3.65
CA CYS A 154 4.10 -7.90 -4.25
C CYS A 154 4.53 -6.49 -3.86
N LYS A 155 5.76 -6.36 -3.41
CA LYS A 155 6.37 -5.07 -3.08
C LYS A 155 7.72 -4.92 -3.80
N ALA A 156 7.95 -3.72 -4.34
CA ALA A 156 9.18 -3.39 -5.08
C ALA A 156 10.01 -2.30 -4.37
N PRO A 157 10.46 -2.53 -3.13
CA PRO A 157 11.21 -1.55 -2.38
C PRO A 157 12.63 -1.33 -2.97
N GLY A 158 13.21 -0.13 -2.71
CA GLY A 158 14.59 0.16 -3.08
C GLY A 158 15.63 -0.53 -2.20
N MET A 159 15.24 -0.93 -0.98
CA MET A 159 16.09 -1.61 0.00
C MET A 159 15.30 -2.63 0.80
N LYS A 160 15.99 -3.49 1.54
CA LYS A 160 15.34 -4.46 2.44
C LYS A 160 14.35 -3.75 3.38
N PRO A 161 13.11 -4.21 3.47
CA PRO A 161 12.12 -3.63 4.38
C PRO A 161 12.60 -3.65 5.83
N SER A 162 12.30 -2.58 6.56
CA SER A 162 12.49 -2.52 8.02
C SER A 162 11.44 -3.38 8.73
N ALA A 163 11.65 -3.68 10.01
CA ALA A 163 10.69 -4.42 10.81
C ALA A 163 9.30 -3.75 10.80
N SER A 164 9.23 -2.43 11.01
CA SER A 164 7.97 -1.68 10.98
C SER A 164 7.26 -1.74 9.62
N LYS A 165 8.05 -1.84 8.52
CA LYS A 165 7.46 -2.02 7.19
C LYS A 165 6.92 -3.42 6.98
N VAL A 166 7.58 -4.44 7.53
CA VAL A 166 7.08 -5.83 7.53
C VAL A 166 5.78 -5.93 8.35
N GLU A 167 5.70 -5.28 9.51
CA GLU A 167 4.45 -5.20 10.29
C GLU A 167 3.30 -4.59 9.48
N SER A 168 3.57 -3.55 8.68
CA SER A 168 2.59 -2.99 7.75
C SER A 168 2.10 -4.04 6.73
N TYR A 169 3.00 -4.86 6.19
CA TYR A 169 2.61 -5.96 5.28
C TYR A 169 1.73 -7.00 5.98
N MET A 170 2.04 -7.32 7.24
CA MET A 170 1.23 -8.28 8.02
C MET A 170 -0.18 -7.75 8.28
N ARG A 171 -0.36 -6.45 8.52
CA ARG A 171 -1.69 -5.83 8.62
C ARG A 171 -2.48 -5.91 7.32
N GLN A 172 -1.82 -5.73 6.17
CA GLN A 172 -2.45 -5.93 4.86
C GLN A 172 -2.90 -7.37 4.69
N GLY A 173 -2.04 -8.33 5.03
CA GLY A 173 -2.35 -9.75 4.99
C GLY A 173 -3.52 -10.14 5.88
N ALA A 174 -3.56 -9.62 7.10
CA ALA A 174 -4.65 -9.87 8.02
C ALA A 174 -6.01 -9.38 7.49
N ILE A 175 -6.02 -8.25 6.76
CA ILE A 175 -7.21 -7.77 6.06
C ILE A 175 -7.56 -8.70 4.89
N TYR A 176 -6.57 -9.08 4.08
CA TYR A 176 -6.79 -9.80 2.82
C TYR A 176 -7.21 -11.25 3.02
N THR A 177 -6.87 -11.84 4.15
CA THR A 177 -7.24 -13.23 4.47
C THR A 177 -8.30 -13.36 5.56
N HIS A 178 -8.85 -12.22 6.03
CA HIS A 178 -9.90 -12.24 7.03
C HIS A 178 -11.11 -13.06 6.53
N ASN A 179 -11.58 -13.98 7.36
CA ASN A 179 -12.67 -14.91 7.05
C ASN A 179 -12.39 -15.88 5.87
N THR A 180 -11.13 -16.09 5.53
CA THR A 180 -10.71 -17.12 4.56
C THR A 180 -9.77 -18.11 5.21
N ASN A 181 -9.57 -19.27 4.57
CA ASN A 181 -8.56 -20.24 4.97
C ASN A 181 -7.23 -20.05 4.22
N ASN A 182 -7.11 -18.96 3.47
CA ASN A 182 -5.91 -18.70 2.70
C ASN A 182 -4.75 -18.27 3.61
N LYS A 183 -3.56 -18.74 3.31
CA LYS A 183 -2.30 -18.20 3.81
C LYS A 183 -2.03 -16.87 3.13
N PHE A 184 -1.22 -16.04 3.76
CA PHE A 184 -0.74 -14.79 3.17
C PHE A 184 0.77 -14.69 3.29
N ALA A 185 1.38 -14.21 2.22
CA ALA A 185 2.77 -13.82 2.22
C ALA A 185 2.97 -12.51 1.46
N THR A 186 4.02 -11.77 1.81
CA THR A 186 4.53 -10.67 1.01
C THR A 186 5.85 -11.04 0.40
N ILE A 187 5.99 -10.84 -0.91
CA ILE A 187 7.28 -10.90 -1.58
C ILE A 187 7.80 -9.48 -1.80
N ALA A 188 8.98 -9.17 -1.24
CA ALA A 188 9.68 -7.92 -1.52
C ALA A 188 10.80 -8.19 -2.52
N VAL A 189 10.65 -7.70 -3.76
CA VAL A 189 11.63 -7.85 -4.84
C VAL A 189 12.54 -6.64 -4.91
N LEU A 190 13.85 -6.87 -4.84
CA LEU A 190 14.87 -5.84 -4.83
C LEU A 190 15.76 -5.94 -6.06
N PRO A 191 16.18 -4.80 -6.62
CA PRO A 191 17.19 -4.77 -7.70
C PRO A 191 18.59 -4.99 -7.14
N ASP A 192 19.58 -4.91 -8.01
CA ASP A 192 20.97 -4.82 -7.62
C ASP A 192 21.20 -3.76 -6.54
N GLY A 193 21.90 -4.14 -5.50
CA GLY A 193 22.32 -3.20 -4.46
C GLY A 193 23.57 -2.43 -4.88
N LYS A 194 23.73 -1.21 -4.35
CA LYS A 194 25.00 -0.50 -4.47
C LYS A 194 26.12 -1.36 -3.84
N PRO A 195 27.31 -1.44 -4.50
CA PRO A 195 28.43 -2.17 -3.94
C PRO A 195 28.76 -1.66 -2.53
N ARG A 196 28.80 -2.57 -1.56
CA ARG A 196 29.38 -2.30 -0.24
C ARG A 196 30.73 -3.03 -0.20
N GLY A 197 31.80 -2.28 -0.44
CA GLY A 197 33.14 -2.85 -0.64
C GLY A 197 33.25 -3.65 -1.94
N ALA A 198 33.93 -4.80 -1.93
CA ALA A 198 34.18 -5.62 -3.13
C ALA A 198 33.01 -6.50 -3.58
N LYS A 199 31.85 -6.50 -2.88
CA LYS A 199 30.69 -7.34 -3.22
C LYS A 199 29.55 -6.50 -3.79
N VAL A 200 29.22 -6.76 -5.06
CA VAL A 200 27.93 -6.37 -5.65
C VAL A 200 26.89 -7.37 -5.15
N VAL A 201 25.81 -6.87 -4.55
CA VAL A 201 24.68 -7.71 -4.15
C VAL A 201 23.69 -7.72 -5.31
N GLY A 202 23.57 -8.85 -5.99
CA GLY A 202 22.65 -9.03 -7.11
C GLY A 202 21.16 -8.85 -6.73
N PRO A 203 20.25 -8.92 -7.72
CA PRO A 203 18.80 -8.89 -7.50
C PRO A 203 18.41 -10.02 -6.55
N ARG A 204 17.42 -9.76 -5.69
CA ARG A 204 16.97 -10.74 -4.70
C ARG A 204 15.54 -10.48 -4.26
N SER A 205 14.91 -11.50 -3.71
CA SER A 205 13.61 -11.38 -3.03
C SER A 205 13.74 -11.69 -1.54
N HIS A 206 12.84 -11.09 -0.77
CA HIS A 206 12.58 -11.47 0.61
C HIS A 206 11.13 -11.88 0.72
N TRP A 207 10.90 -12.99 1.41
CA TRP A 207 9.59 -13.56 1.65
C TRP A 207 9.22 -13.37 3.11
N PHE A 208 7.98 -12.94 3.35
CA PHE A 208 7.46 -12.68 4.68
C PHE A 208 6.09 -13.32 4.80
N ASP A 209 5.98 -14.39 5.57
CA ASP A 209 4.73 -15.07 5.85
C ASP A 209 3.96 -14.37 6.98
N LEU A 210 2.66 -14.36 6.87
CA LEU A 210 1.76 -14.01 7.97
C LEU A 210 1.49 -15.28 8.79
N GLU A 211 2.24 -15.47 9.89
CA GLU A 211 2.10 -16.63 10.76
C GLU A 211 0.89 -16.51 11.70
N ASP A 212 0.63 -15.31 12.19
CA ASP A 212 -0.50 -14.99 13.05
C ASP A 212 -1.22 -13.71 12.57
N ALA A 213 -2.49 -13.84 12.21
CA ALA A 213 -3.30 -12.73 11.75
C ALA A 213 -3.99 -11.97 12.90
N ALA A 214 -4.04 -12.52 14.12
CA ALA A 214 -4.83 -11.96 15.21
C ALA A 214 -4.28 -10.61 15.66
N THR A 215 -2.99 -10.52 15.95
CA THR A 215 -2.35 -9.27 16.39
C THR A 215 -2.42 -8.16 15.30
N PRO A 216 -2.03 -8.38 14.03
CA PRO A 216 -2.19 -7.38 12.99
C PRO A 216 -3.64 -6.96 12.76
N LEU A 217 -4.60 -7.86 12.89
CA LEU A 217 -6.03 -7.55 12.76
C LEU A 217 -6.52 -6.65 13.91
N GLU A 218 -6.10 -6.90 15.14
CA GLU A 218 -6.42 -6.01 16.28
C GLU A 218 -5.83 -4.61 16.08
N GLU A 219 -4.65 -4.49 15.51
CA GLU A 219 -4.07 -3.18 15.14
C GLU A 219 -4.90 -2.45 14.09
N VAL A 220 -5.44 -3.17 13.09
CA VAL A 220 -6.36 -2.61 12.09
C VAL A 220 -7.65 -2.11 12.74
N LYS A 221 -8.27 -2.92 13.60
CA LYS A 221 -9.49 -2.54 14.37
C LYS A 221 -9.24 -1.28 15.20
N HIS A 222 -8.10 -1.25 15.91
CA HIS A 222 -7.71 -0.08 16.69
C HIS A 222 -7.55 1.17 15.81
N THR A 223 -6.93 1.02 14.63
CA THR A 223 -6.74 2.13 13.68
C THR A 223 -8.10 2.67 13.22
N ILE A 224 -9.04 1.80 12.81
CA ILE A 224 -10.38 2.20 12.41
C ILE A 224 -11.11 2.91 13.56
N GLY A 225 -11.04 2.37 14.77
CA GLY A 225 -11.63 2.99 15.95
C GLY A 225 -11.08 4.38 16.25
N ALA A 226 -9.77 4.57 16.09
CA ALA A 226 -9.12 5.87 16.27
C ALA A 226 -9.57 6.88 15.20
N ILE A 227 -9.63 6.46 13.94
CA ILE A 227 -10.13 7.31 12.83
C ILE A 227 -11.58 7.74 13.10
N CYS A 228 -12.44 6.79 13.44
CA CYS A 228 -13.86 7.09 13.73
C CYS A 228 -13.99 8.11 14.88
N LYS A 229 -13.19 7.97 15.93
CA LYS A 229 -13.18 8.94 17.04
C LYS A 229 -12.73 10.32 16.61
N ILE A 230 -11.66 10.42 15.82
CA ILE A 230 -11.16 11.69 15.29
C ILE A 230 -12.26 12.36 14.45
N LEU A 231 -12.90 11.62 13.55
CA LEU A 231 -13.93 12.17 12.66
C LEU A 231 -15.24 12.55 13.37
N THR A 232 -15.45 12.07 14.61
CA THR A 232 -16.63 12.42 15.43
C THR A 232 -16.39 13.57 16.42
N ILE A 233 -15.19 14.16 16.45
CA ILE A 233 -14.87 15.29 17.34
C ILE A 233 -15.77 16.48 17.04
N SER A 234 -15.95 16.83 15.76
CA SER A 234 -16.76 17.94 15.32
C SER A 234 -17.34 17.72 13.92
N ASP A 235 -18.33 18.50 13.59
CA ASP A 235 -18.85 18.62 12.21
C ASP A 235 -18.01 19.57 11.36
N ASP A 236 -17.21 20.42 11.99
CA ASP A 236 -16.29 21.35 11.31
C ASP A 236 -14.90 20.70 11.12
N PRO A 237 -14.41 20.54 9.88
CA PRO A 237 -13.07 20.04 9.61
C PRO A 237 -11.95 20.84 10.25
N GLN A 238 -12.12 22.14 10.46
CA GLN A 238 -11.11 23.00 11.10
C GLN A 238 -10.97 22.65 12.60
N GLU A 239 -12.08 22.38 13.27
CA GLU A 239 -12.05 21.94 14.66
C GLU A 239 -11.39 20.55 14.78
N ILE A 240 -11.66 19.63 13.85
CA ILE A 240 -10.96 18.34 13.82
C ILE A 240 -9.46 18.54 13.59
N ALA A 241 -9.09 19.41 12.64
CA ALA A 241 -7.70 19.71 12.33
C ALA A 241 -6.94 20.29 13.54
N ALA A 242 -7.61 21.07 14.40
CA ALA A 242 -7.01 21.61 15.62
C ALA A 242 -6.54 20.53 16.63
N HIS A 243 -7.06 19.30 16.51
CA HIS A 243 -6.65 18.16 17.32
C HIS A 243 -5.53 17.31 16.69
N ILE A 244 -5.06 17.68 15.50
CA ILE A 244 -4.02 16.94 14.76
C ILE A 244 -2.80 17.84 14.58
N ILE A 245 -1.64 17.37 15.01
CA ILE A 245 -0.38 18.07 14.80
C ILE A 245 0.26 17.54 13.52
N PRO A 246 0.32 18.36 12.44
CA PRO A 246 0.97 17.93 11.19
C PRO A 246 2.49 17.91 11.35
N ASP A 247 3.11 16.78 11.01
CA ASP A 247 4.57 16.68 10.94
C ASP A 247 5.06 17.09 9.54
N TYR A 248 5.39 18.36 9.38
CA TYR A 248 5.91 18.89 8.12
C TYR A 248 7.33 18.41 7.77
N SER A 249 8.04 17.72 8.69
CA SER A 249 9.31 17.06 8.38
C SER A 249 9.10 15.73 7.67
N HIS A 250 7.90 15.15 7.79
CA HIS A 250 7.56 13.90 7.14
C HIS A 250 7.58 14.07 5.63
N PHE A 251 8.34 13.21 4.92
CA PHE A 251 8.58 13.33 3.47
C PHE A 251 7.29 13.41 2.63
N ARG A 252 6.20 12.80 3.09
CA ARG A 252 4.90 12.81 2.40
C ARG A 252 4.07 14.08 2.63
N LEU A 253 4.47 14.96 3.55
CA LEU A 253 3.90 16.30 3.74
C LEU A 253 4.82 17.42 3.18
N ASN A 254 5.98 17.04 2.64
CA ASN A 254 6.96 17.99 2.11
C ASN A 254 6.74 18.37 0.65
N GLY A 255 5.92 17.63 -0.10
CA GLY A 255 5.58 17.96 -1.47
C GLY A 255 4.87 19.30 -1.57
N VAL A 256 5.05 20.01 -2.66
CA VAL A 256 4.59 21.40 -2.82
C VAL A 256 3.08 21.53 -2.64
N VAL A 257 2.32 20.69 -3.36
CA VAL A 257 0.85 20.74 -3.36
C VAL A 257 0.30 20.25 -2.04
N THR A 258 0.80 19.11 -1.55
CA THR A 258 0.39 18.54 -0.26
C THR A 258 0.65 19.52 0.88
N ARG A 259 1.82 20.17 0.91
CA ARG A 259 2.18 21.13 1.94
C ARG A 259 1.31 22.39 1.93
N GLN A 260 0.95 22.88 0.73
CA GLN A 260 0.05 24.03 0.62
C GLN A 260 -1.36 23.68 1.13
N SER A 261 -1.88 22.50 0.79
CA SER A 261 -3.17 22.02 1.27
C SER A 261 -3.16 21.83 2.80
N ALA A 262 -2.08 21.25 3.34
CA ALA A 262 -1.90 21.08 4.78
C ALA A 262 -1.87 22.43 5.52
N LYS A 263 -1.11 23.41 5.02
CA LYS A 263 -1.08 24.76 5.62
C LYS A 263 -2.44 25.42 5.65
N LYS A 264 -3.24 25.29 4.61
CA LYS A 264 -4.61 25.83 4.57
C LYS A 264 -5.53 25.17 5.61
N LEU A 265 -5.40 23.86 5.79
CA LEU A 265 -6.24 23.10 6.71
C LEU A 265 -5.83 23.31 8.17
N PHE A 266 -4.53 23.26 8.47
CA PHE A 266 -3.99 23.28 9.83
C PHE A 266 -3.55 24.67 10.31
N GLY A 267 -3.61 25.71 9.47
CA GLY A 267 -3.41 27.10 9.88
C GLY A 267 -1.94 27.53 10.12
N TYR A 268 -0.96 26.89 9.46
CA TYR A 268 0.47 27.21 9.61
C TYR A 268 1.07 27.84 8.36
#